data_011e857a34b971e9564f1eea52a9dae8
#
_entry.id   011e857a34b971e9564f1eea52a9dae8
#
_cell.length_a   1.000
_cell.length_b   1.000
_cell.length_c   1.000
_cell.angle_alpha   90.00
_cell.angle_beta   90.00
_cell.angle_gamma   90.00
#
_symmetry.space_group_name_H-M   'P 1'
#
loop_
_entity.id
_entity.type
_entity.pdbx_description
1 polymer ?
#
loop_
_entity_poly.entity_id
_entity_poly.type
_entity_poly.pdbx_seq_one_letter_code
_entity_poly.pdbx_strand_id
1 'polypeptide(L)'
;MKKAYILSVYRSSPEDDNLAEYAPAASAAIQGAGGRFIARGTPVKTFENGLIERSVVIEFDSVEAAIAAYESAEYQAAFALLGDIDRDVRVIEGA
;
A
#
# COMPACT_ATOMS: atom_id res chain seq x y z
N MET A 1 13.66 14.36 11.94
CA MET A 1 12.50 13.50 12.11
C MET A 1 12.63 12.31 11.18
N LYS A 2 12.32 11.11 11.67
CA LYS A 2 12.45 9.91 10.86
C LYS A 2 11.27 9.79 9.91
N LYS A 3 11.55 9.28 8.72
CA LYS A 3 10.53 8.89 7.76
C LYS A 3 9.77 7.68 8.29
N ALA A 4 8.65 7.39 7.66
CA ALA A 4 7.89 6.16 7.92
C ALA A 4 7.47 5.52 6.62
N TYR A 5 7.16 4.23 6.67
CA TYR A 5 6.84 3.47 5.47
C TYR A 5 5.59 2.63 5.72
N ILE A 6 4.74 2.58 4.71
CA ILE A 6 3.68 1.58 4.66
C ILE A 6 4.19 0.44 3.77
N LEU A 7 4.15 -0.77 4.32
CA LEU A 7 4.43 -1.99 3.58
C LEU A 7 3.09 -2.66 3.32
N SER A 8 2.67 -2.69 2.06
CA SER A 8 1.42 -3.34 1.68
C SER A 8 1.78 -4.58 0.87
N VAL A 9 1.64 -5.74 1.50
CA VAL A 9 2.07 -7.01 0.93
C VAL A 9 0.83 -7.87 0.72
N TYR A 10 0.52 -8.18 -0.53
CA TYR A 10 -0.64 -8.99 -0.88
C TYR A 10 -0.36 -10.45 -0.57
N ARG A 11 -1.35 -11.12 0.00
CA ARG A 11 -1.29 -12.56 0.27
C ARG A 11 -2.24 -13.34 -0.63
N SER A 12 -3.03 -12.65 -1.44
CA SER A 12 -3.86 -13.23 -2.48
C SER A 12 -3.82 -12.34 -3.70
N SER A 13 -4.18 -12.87 -4.85
CA SER A 13 -4.23 -12.09 -6.10
C SER A 13 -5.53 -11.31 -6.16
N PRO A 14 -5.46 -9.99 -6.39
CA PRO A 14 -6.69 -9.21 -6.60
C PRO A 14 -7.31 -9.55 -7.95
N GLU A 15 -8.63 -9.34 -8.07
CA GLU A 15 -9.29 -9.39 -9.36
C GLU A 15 -8.74 -8.27 -10.24
N ASP A 16 -8.46 -8.57 -11.51
CA ASP A 16 -7.83 -7.61 -12.43
C ASP A 16 -8.64 -6.32 -12.55
N ASP A 17 -9.96 -6.44 -12.71
CA ASP A 17 -10.82 -5.27 -12.85
C ASP A 17 -10.85 -4.43 -11.58
N ASN A 18 -10.88 -5.09 -10.41
CA ASN A 18 -10.85 -4.39 -9.13
C ASN A 18 -9.54 -3.65 -8.94
N LEU A 19 -8.42 -4.29 -9.28
CA LEU A 19 -7.12 -3.65 -9.17
C LEU A 19 -7.01 -2.46 -10.11
N ALA A 20 -7.55 -2.58 -11.33
CA ALA A 20 -7.52 -1.50 -12.33
C ALA A 20 -8.28 -0.26 -11.85
N GLU A 21 -9.36 -0.44 -11.09
CA GLU A 21 -10.11 0.67 -10.50
C GLU A 21 -9.43 1.20 -9.23
N TYR A 22 -8.93 0.29 -8.39
CA TYR A 22 -8.32 0.65 -7.11
C TYR A 22 -7.03 1.43 -7.30
N ALA A 23 -6.14 0.97 -8.17
CA ALA A 23 -4.77 1.49 -8.23
C ALA A 23 -4.71 3.00 -8.50
N PRO A 24 -5.43 3.58 -9.50
CA PRO A 24 -5.37 5.03 -9.68
C PRO A 24 -6.02 5.80 -8.55
N ALA A 25 -7.12 5.30 -7.97
CA ALA A 25 -7.79 5.96 -6.85
C ALA A 25 -6.90 5.95 -5.61
N ALA A 26 -6.27 4.83 -5.31
CA ALA A 26 -5.36 4.70 -4.17
C ALA A 26 -4.12 5.58 -4.37
N SER A 27 -3.55 5.62 -5.58
CA SER A 27 -2.40 6.47 -5.88
C SER A 27 -2.72 7.93 -5.63
N ALA A 28 -3.88 8.42 -6.09
CA ALA A 28 -4.28 9.79 -5.88
C ALA A 28 -4.45 10.11 -4.39
N ALA A 29 -5.12 9.21 -3.64
CA ALA A 29 -5.34 9.41 -2.21
C ALA A 29 -4.03 9.44 -1.43
N ILE A 30 -3.13 8.51 -1.71
CA ILE A 30 -1.84 8.39 -1.02
C ILE A 30 -0.95 9.60 -1.33
N GLN A 31 -0.84 9.98 -2.60
CA GLN A 31 -0.02 11.14 -2.99
C GLN A 31 -0.59 12.44 -2.44
N GLY A 32 -1.91 12.57 -2.44
CA GLY A 32 -2.58 13.74 -1.86
C GLY A 32 -2.35 13.85 -0.35
N ALA A 33 -2.08 12.74 0.33
CA ALA A 33 -1.78 12.72 1.76
C ALA A 33 -0.27 12.79 2.05
N GLY A 34 0.56 13.02 1.03
CA GLY A 34 2.01 13.20 1.20
C GLY A 34 2.83 11.94 1.05
N GLY A 35 2.23 10.85 0.59
CA GLY A 35 2.94 9.59 0.37
C GLY A 35 3.71 9.58 -0.95
N ARG A 36 4.81 8.85 -0.97
CA ARG A 36 5.64 8.65 -2.15
C ARG A 36 5.83 7.15 -2.37
N PHE A 37 5.46 6.66 -3.54
CA PHE A 37 5.67 5.24 -3.86
C PHE A 37 7.14 5.01 -4.12
N ILE A 38 7.76 4.16 -3.29
CA ILE A 38 9.18 3.82 -3.39
C ILE A 38 9.38 2.57 -4.24
N ALA A 39 8.50 1.58 -4.07
CA ALA A 39 8.51 0.36 -4.87
C ALA A 39 7.07 -0.15 -4.99
N ARG A 40 6.76 -0.71 -6.16
CA ARG A 40 5.40 -1.20 -6.41
C ARG A 40 5.44 -2.20 -7.56
N GLY A 41 4.98 -3.41 -7.31
CA GLY A 41 4.92 -4.42 -8.36
C GLY A 41 4.95 -5.83 -7.79
N THR A 42 5.12 -6.78 -8.69
CA THR A 42 5.26 -8.20 -8.33
C THR A 42 6.73 -8.47 -8.00
N PRO A 43 7.02 -9.17 -6.90
CA PRO A 43 8.40 -9.49 -6.55
C PRO A 43 9.11 -10.28 -7.64
N VAL A 44 10.37 -9.97 -7.89
CA VAL A 44 11.20 -10.71 -8.84
C VAL A 44 11.78 -11.98 -8.23
N LYS A 45 11.83 -12.04 -6.89
CA LYS A 45 12.37 -13.18 -6.15
C LYS A 45 11.82 -13.12 -4.74
N THR A 46 11.50 -14.27 -4.17
CA THR A 46 11.11 -14.38 -2.77
C THR A 46 11.95 -15.44 -2.09
N PHE A 47 12.05 -15.33 -0.77
CA PHE A 47 12.75 -16.30 0.07
C PHE A 47 11.80 -16.72 1.18
N GLU A 48 12.04 -17.89 1.73
CA GLU A 48 11.30 -18.42 2.87
C GLU A 48 9.78 -18.40 2.60
N ASN A 49 9.00 -17.73 3.43
CA ASN A 49 7.54 -17.70 3.30
C ASN A 49 7.02 -16.56 2.43
N GLY A 50 7.90 -15.88 1.71
CA GLY A 50 7.49 -14.81 0.81
C GLY A 50 6.66 -15.34 -0.35
N LEU A 51 5.55 -14.66 -0.65
CA LEU A 51 4.68 -15.00 -1.77
C LEU A 51 5.00 -14.12 -2.97
N ILE A 52 4.88 -14.68 -4.17
CA ILE A 52 5.03 -13.90 -5.40
C ILE A 52 3.67 -13.25 -5.68
N GLU A 53 3.35 -12.24 -4.87
CA GLU A 53 2.14 -11.45 -4.98
C GLU A 53 2.51 -9.97 -4.88
N ARG A 54 1.61 -9.10 -5.35
CA ARG A 54 1.85 -7.66 -5.40
C ARG A 54 2.37 -7.13 -4.06
N SER A 55 3.39 -6.29 -4.13
CA SER A 55 3.98 -5.66 -2.95
C SER A 55 4.20 -4.18 -3.22
N VAL A 56 3.93 -3.35 -2.23
CA VAL A 56 4.02 -1.89 -2.38
C VAL A 56 4.71 -1.33 -1.15
N VAL A 57 5.66 -0.40 -1.39
CA VAL A 57 6.33 0.34 -0.32
C VAL A 57 6.07 1.82 -0.54
N ILE A 58 5.52 2.48 0.47
CA ILE A 58 5.17 3.91 0.40
C ILE A 58 5.89 4.65 1.51
N GLU A 59 6.56 5.75 1.18
CA GLU A 59 7.27 6.58 2.14
C GLU A 59 6.42 7.77 2.54
N PHE A 60 6.45 8.10 3.83
CA PHE A 60 5.82 9.29 4.40
C PHE A 60 6.84 10.04 5.27
N ASP A 61 6.57 11.32 5.56
CA ASP A 61 7.46 12.13 6.39
C ASP A 61 7.44 11.71 7.85
N SER A 62 6.38 11.05 8.32
CA SER A 62 6.26 10.62 9.72
C SER A 62 5.31 9.43 9.83
N VAL A 63 5.38 8.75 10.99
CA VAL A 63 4.44 7.67 11.33
C VAL A 63 3.01 8.20 11.33
N GLU A 64 2.79 9.37 11.93
CA GLU A 64 1.47 9.98 12.03
C GLU A 64 0.88 10.24 10.64
N ALA A 65 1.69 10.72 9.71
CA ALA A 65 1.25 10.98 8.33
C ALA A 65 0.87 9.68 7.62
N ALA A 66 1.64 8.62 7.81
CA ALA A 66 1.36 7.32 7.20
C ALA A 66 0.04 6.76 7.71
N ILE A 67 -0.17 6.80 9.02
CA ILE A 67 -1.41 6.29 9.63
C ILE A 67 -2.60 7.12 9.15
N ALA A 68 -2.47 8.44 9.17
CA ALA A 68 -3.56 9.32 8.72
C ALA A 68 -3.93 9.08 7.26
N ALA A 69 -2.93 8.82 6.41
CA ALA A 69 -3.18 8.54 5.00
C ALA A 69 -4.01 7.26 4.81
N TYR A 70 -3.64 6.19 5.51
CA TYR A 70 -4.36 4.92 5.41
C TYR A 70 -5.78 5.05 5.94
N GLU A 71 -5.96 5.78 7.03
CA GLU A 71 -7.27 5.96 7.68
C GLU A 71 -8.12 7.05 7.03
N SER A 72 -7.60 7.76 6.04
CA SER A 72 -8.34 8.84 5.39
C SER A 72 -9.57 8.33 4.65
N ALA A 73 -10.60 9.18 4.55
CA ALA A 73 -11.82 8.84 3.84
C ALA A 73 -11.53 8.53 2.36
N GLU A 74 -10.58 9.26 1.76
CA GLU A 74 -10.20 9.10 0.36
C GLU A 74 -9.57 7.74 0.11
N TYR A 75 -8.65 7.31 0.99
CA TYR A 75 -8.04 6.00 0.82
C TYR A 75 -9.03 4.88 1.10
N GLN A 76 -9.86 5.02 2.14
CA GLN A 76 -10.85 3.99 2.48
C GLN A 76 -11.88 3.81 1.35
N ALA A 77 -12.25 4.89 0.67
CA ALA A 77 -13.12 4.81 -0.51
C ALA A 77 -12.43 4.04 -1.64
N ALA A 78 -11.14 4.29 -1.86
CA ALA A 78 -10.36 3.55 -2.85
C ALA A 78 -10.25 2.08 -2.47
N PHE A 79 -9.97 1.78 -1.20
CA PHE A 79 -9.82 0.42 -0.71
C PHE A 79 -11.09 -0.42 -0.95
N ALA A 80 -12.26 0.20 -0.84
CA ALA A 80 -13.51 -0.50 -1.10
C ALA A 80 -13.60 -1.05 -2.53
N LEU A 81 -12.90 -0.44 -3.49
CA LEU A 81 -12.88 -0.89 -4.87
C LEU A 81 -12.09 -2.19 -5.05
N LEU A 82 -11.22 -2.52 -4.11
CA LEU A 82 -10.36 -3.70 -4.22
C LEU A 82 -11.12 -5.00 -3.97
N GLY A 83 -12.24 -4.94 -3.26
CA GLY A 83 -13.04 -6.12 -2.95
C GLY A 83 -12.39 -6.98 -1.87
N ASP A 84 -12.73 -8.25 -1.86
CA ASP A 84 -12.14 -9.21 -0.91
C ASP A 84 -10.69 -9.46 -1.27
N ILE A 85 -9.81 -9.15 -0.34
CA ILE A 85 -8.37 -9.28 -0.54
C ILE A 85 -7.70 -9.63 0.78
N ASP A 86 -6.70 -10.50 0.73
CA ASP A 86 -5.87 -10.82 1.88
C ASP A 86 -4.56 -10.07 1.73
N ARG A 87 -4.31 -9.12 2.62
CA ARG A 87 -3.09 -8.30 2.62
C ARG A 87 -2.52 -8.21 4.03
N ASP A 88 -1.20 -8.13 4.09
CA ASP A 88 -0.46 -7.76 5.29
C ASP A 88 -0.02 -6.31 5.11
N VAL A 89 -0.61 -5.39 5.87
CA VAL A 89 -0.29 -3.96 5.76
C VAL A 89 0.33 -3.51 7.08
N ARG A 90 1.53 -2.95 6.99
CA ARG A 90 2.28 -2.53 8.17
C ARG A 90 2.76 -1.10 8.01
N VAL A 91 2.76 -0.36 9.12
CA VAL A 91 3.41 0.95 9.21
C VAL A 91 4.66 0.77 10.06
N ILE A 92 5.80 1.17 9.53
CA ILE A 92 7.08 1.02 10.23
C ILE A 92 7.85 2.34 10.15
N GLU A 93 8.46 2.71 11.29
CA GLU A 93 9.32 3.89 11.34
C GLU A 93 10.64 3.58 10.66
N GLY A 94 11.16 4.55 9.91
CA GLY A 94 12.45 4.41 9.24
C GLY A 94 13.61 4.30 10.22
N ALA A 95 14.67 3.68 9.77
CA ALA A 95 15.87 3.48 10.58
C ALA A 95 16.63 4.76 10.84
#